data_7bd0b3ce86039b897afbd4e1a12f7276
#
_entry.id   7bd0b3ce86039b897afbd4e1a12f7276
#
_cell.length_a   1.000
_cell.length_b   1.000
_cell.length_c   1.000
_cell.angle_alpha   90.00
_cell.angle_beta   90.00
_cell.angle_gamma   90.00
#
_symmetry.space_group_name_H-M   'P 1'
#
loop_
_entity.id
_entity.type
_entity.pdbx_description
1 polymer ?
#
loop_
_entity_poly.entity_id
_entity_poly.type
_entity_poly.pdbx_seq_one_letter_code
_entity_poly.pdbx_strand_id
1 'polypeptide(L)'
;MALAGIIGPGLLVGAGGALSSGGPASLIIGFGVVGIIAYSVMQSLGELTTMFPSGGGFLQLADRFVDRAFGFIVGWNYFIVWAAVLANEYNVITSVLVFWSDKVPQWGYFLIFWFFFLGFQMLGVESFGEAEFWLALVKILGLAAYFIFSIVYVSGGVNHDAVGFRYWHDPGAFGGHGFRGVASVFIFCATF
;
A
#
# COMPACT_ATOMS: atom_id res chain seq x y z
N MET A 1 -5.14 -6.81 -12.02
CA MET A 1 -4.80 -7.65 -10.85
C MET A 1 -3.56 -7.15 -10.12
N ALA A 2 -2.32 -7.29 -10.58
CA ALA A 2 -1.13 -6.89 -9.80
C ALA A 2 -1.17 -5.42 -9.32
N LEU A 3 -1.42 -4.46 -10.19
CA LEU A 3 -1.50 -3.04 -9.84
C LEU A 3 -2.65 -2.71 -8.87
N ALA A 4 -3.79 -3.41 -9.01
CA ALA A 4 -4.93 -3.21 -8.13
C ALA A 4 -4.64 -3.64 -6.69
N GLY A 5 -3.88 -4.73 -6.51
CA GLY A 5 -3.51 -5.25 -5.20
C GLY A 5 -2.37 -4.48 -4.53
N ILE A 6 -1.41 -3.94 -5.31
CA ILE A 6 -0.24 -3.24 -4.76
C ILE A 6 -0.58 -1.82 -4.29
N ILE A 7 -1.42 -1.09 -5.04
CA ILE A 7 -1.83 0.26 -4.65
C ILE A 7 -2.91 0.18 -3.57
N GLY A 8 -2.48 0.16 -2.34
CA GLY A 8 -3.33 0.09 -1.15
C GLY A 8 -3.57 1.44 -0.47
N PRO A 9 -4.41 1.49 0.57
CA PRO A 9 -4.68 2.69 1.34
C PRO A 9 -3.46 3.18 2.13
N GLY A 10 -2.49 2.32 2.40
CA GLY A 10 -1.26 2.67 3.07
C GLY A 10 -0.48 3.75 2.34
N LEU A 11 -0.37 3.65 1.02
CA LEU A 11 0.31 4.66 0.21
C LEU A 11 -0.44 6.01 0.24
N LEU A 12 -1.77 6.00 0.16
CA LEU A 12 -2.56 7.22 0.02
C LEU A 12 -2.84 7.91 1.36
N VAL A 13 -3.14 7.14 2.40
CA VAL A 13 -3.51 7.67 3.72
C VAL A 13 -2.33 7.70 4.68
N GLY A 14 -1.51 6.64 4.69
CA GLY A 14 -0.39 6.49 5.61
C GLY A 14 0.81 7.37 5.28
N ALA A 15 1.05 7.68 3.99
CA ALA A 15 2.21 8.48 3.55
C ALA A 15 2.23 9.89 4.18
N GLY A 16 1.06 10.50 4.43
CA GLY A 16 0.96 11.79 5.11
C GLY A 16 1.49 11.75 6.55
N GLY A 17 1.14 10.70 7.30
CA GLY A 17 1.64 10.48 8.66
C GLY A 17 3.15 10.21 8.70
N ALA A 18 3.65 9.40 7.77
CA ALA A 18 5.08 9.15 7.63
C ALA A 18 5.86 10.42 7.25
N LEU A 19 5.31 11.25 6.35
CA LEU A 19 5.90 12.53 5.97
C LEU A 19 6.00 13.48 7.17
N SER A 20 4.97 13.57 7.99
CA SER A 20 4.96 14.43 9.19
C SER A 20 5.94 13.96 10.27
N SER A 21 6.18 12.64 10.38
CA SER A 21 7.07 12.06 11.39
C SER A 21 8.56 12.04 11.00
N GLY A 22 8.88 12.01 9.71
CA GLY A 22 10.27 11.83 9.28
C GLY A 22 10.77 12.83 8.24
N GLY A 23 9.88 13.62 7.65
CA GLY A 23 10.22 14.56 6.58
C GLY A 23 10.39 13.93 5.19
N PRO A 24 10.51 14.75 4.15
CA PRO A 24 10.50 14.29 2.77
C PRO A 24 11.71 13.43 2.38
N ALA A 25 12.90 13.74 2.91
CA ALA A 25 14.10 12.94 2.62
C ALA A 25 14.01 11.53 3.19
N SER A 26 13.44 11.38 4.39
CA SER A 26 13.25 10.07 5.03
C SER A 26 12.33 9.17 4.23
N LEU A 27 11.28 9.73 3.61
CA LEU A 27 10.39 8.99 2.72
C LEU A 27 11.12 8.50 1.46
N ILE A 28 11.87 9.36 0.81
CA ILE A 28 12.61 8.98 -0.40
C ILE A 28 13.62 7.87 -0.09
N ILE A 29 14.37 8.01 1.00
CA ILE A 29 15.35 7.01 1.43
C ILE A 29 14.63 5.70 1.80
N GLY A 30 13.57 5.77 2.61
CA GLY A 30 12.80 4.61 3.05
C GLY A 30 12.24 3.81 1.86
N PHE A 31 11.48 4.45 0.99
CA PHE A 31 10.93 3.80 -0.21
C PHE A 31 12.02 3.36 -1.20
N GLY A 32 13.11 4.12 -1.33
CA GLY A 32 14.23 3.75 -2.17
C GLY A 32 14.90 2.45 -1.71
N VAL A 33 15.23 2.35 -0.43
CA VAL A 33 15.87 1.14 0.14
C VAL A 33 14.92 -0.06 0.08
N VAL A 34 13.67 0.10 0.52
CA VAL A 34 12.67 -0.97 0.47
C VAL A 34 12.39 -1.39 -0.98
N GLY A 35 12.33 -0.43 -1.90
CA GLY A 35 12.14 -0.70 -3.33
C GLY A 35 13.27 -1.53 -3.94
N ILE A 36 14.53 -1.26 -3.59
CA ILE A 36 15.69 -2.05 -4.04
C ILE A 36 15.60 -3.48 -3.48
N ILE A 37 15.26 -3.64 -2.20
CA ILE A 37 15.10 -4.96 -1.56
C ILE A 37 13.96 -5.73 -2.25
N ALA A 38 12.80 -5.11 -2.41
CA ALA A 38 11.65 -5.74 -3.06
C ALA A 38 11.95 -6.13 -4.51
N TYR A 39 12.63 -5.27 -5.26
CA TYR A 39 13.05 -5.55 -6.63
C TYR A 39 13.98 -6.78 -6.69
N SER A 40 14.97 -6.85 -5.79
CA SER A 40 15.92 -7.97 -5.75
C SER A 40 15.21 -9.29 -5.43
N VAL A 41 14.28 -9.29 -4.49
CA VAL A 41 13.46 -10.47 -4.15
C VAL A 41 12.60 -10.90 -5.33
N MET A 42 11.95 -9.94 -6.00
CA MET A 42 11.09 -10.23 -7.16
C MET A 42 11.87 -10.77 -8.35
N GLN A 43 13.09 -10.28 -8.60
CA GLN A 43 13.96 -10.83 -9.63
C GLN A 43 14.34 -12.28 -9.34
N SER A 44 14.77 -12.58 -8.12
CA SER A 44 15.11 -13.93 -7.71
C SER A 44 13.91 -14.88 -7.80
N LEU A 45 12.74 -14.41 -7.40
CA LEU A 45 11.49 -15.18 -7.52
C LEU A 45 11.11 -15.40 -8.99
N GLY A 46 11.29 -14.40 -9.86
CA GLY A 46 11.04 -14.48 -11.29
C GLY A 46 11.92 -15.53 -11.96
N GLU A 47 13.22 -15.58 -11.64
CA GLU A 47 14.14 -16.61 -12.14
C GLU A 47 13.71 -18.01 -11.68
N LEU A 48 13.40 -18.19 -10.41
CA LEU A 48 12.96 -19.47 -9.86
C LEU A 48 11.65 -19.96 -10.50
N THR A 49 10.68 -19.07 -10.70
CA THR A 49 9.38 -19.43 -11.29
C THR A 49 9.49 -19.76 -12.79
N THR A 50 10.44 -19.17 -13.50
CA THR A 50 10.71 -19.52 -14.91
C THR A 50 11.42 -20.87 -15.05
N MET A 51 12.34 -21.17 -14.14
CA MET A 51 13.05 -22.45 -14.14
C MET A 51 12.17 -23.62 -13.63
N PHE A 52 11.29 -23.34 -12.69
CA PHE A 52 10.40 -24.32 -12.05
C PHE A 52 8.95 -23.82 -12.06
N PRO A 53 8.27 -23.88 -13.23
CA PRO A 53 6.89 -23.46 -13.33
C PRO A 53 6.00 -24.39 -12.50
N SER A 54 5.55 -23.92 -11.36
CA SER A 54 4.67 -24.64 -10.44
C SER A 54 3.38 -23.86 -10.17
N GLY A 55 2.26 -24.56 -10.10
CA GLY A 55 0.95 -23.93 -9.81
C GLY A 55 0.80 -23.36 -8.40
N GLY A 56 1.69 -23.71 -7.47
CA GLY A 56 1.66 -23.28 -6.08
C GLY A 56 2.48 -22.00 -5.78
N GLY A 57 3.10 -21.39 -6.79
CA GLY A 57 3.88 -20.16 -6.65
C GLY A 57 5.03 -20.29 -5.64
N PHE A 58 5.33 -19.20 -4.93
CA PHE A 58 6.47 -19.14 -3.99
C PHE A 58 6.32 -20.09 -2.78
N LEU A 59 5.09 -20.46 -2.41
CA LEU A 59 4.85 -21.43 -1.33
C LEU A 59 5.40 -22.80 -1.66
N GLN A 60 5.14 -23.26 -2.87
CA GLN A 60 5.64 -24.57 -3.33
C GLN A 60 7.16 -24.55 -3.58
N LEU A 61 7.71 -23.38 -3.97
CA LEU A 61 9.16 -23.23 -4.09
C LEU A 61 9.83 -23.31 -2.70
N ALA A 62 9.22 -22.71 -1.67
CA ALA A 62 9.70 -22.81 -0.30
C ALA A 62 9.68 -24.27 0.22
N ASP A 63 8.60 -25.00 -0.01
CA ASP A 63 8.47 -26.42 0.33
C ASP A 63 9.53 -27.30 -0.38
N ARG A 64 9.80 -27.01 -1.64
CA ARG A 64 10.71 -27.81 -2.49
C ARG A 64 12.19 -27.53 -2.23
N PHE A 65 12.57 -26.27 -2.04
CA PHE A 65 13.99 -25.86 -1.99
C PHE A 65 14.53 -25.64 -0.59
N VAL A 66 13.67 -25.45 0.41
CA VAL A 66 14.09 -25.27 1.79
C VAL A 66 13.72 -26.49 2.63
N ASP A 67 12.46 -26.59 3.02
CA ASP A 67 11.94 -27.70 3.81
C ASP A 67 10.41 -27.63 3.84
N ARG A 68 9.79 -28.78 4.03
CA ARG A 68 8.33 -28.92 4.12
C ARG A 68 7.72 -28.14 5.29
N ALA A 69 8.41 -28.15 6.44
CA ALA A 69 7.99 -27.36 7.59
C ALA A 69 8.05 -25.85 7.32
N PHE A 70 9.09 -25.41 6.61
CA PHE A 70 9.23 -24.02 6.20
C PHE A 70 8.12 -23.59 5.22
N GLY A 71 7.82 -24.41 4.20
CA GLY A 71 6.71 -24.16 3.28
C GLY A 71 5.37 -24.00 4.00
N PHE A 72 5.10 -24.85 5.01
CA PHE A 72 3.90 -24.74 5.85
C PHE A 72 3.85 -23.44 6.63
N ILE A 73 4.95 -23.02 7.27
CA ILE A 73 5.03 -21.76 8.02
C ILE A 73 4.82 -20.55 7.10
N VAL A 74 5.44 -20.55 5.93
CA VAL A 74 5.28 -19.48 4.93
C VAL A 74 3.82 -19.39 4.47
N GLY A 75 3.14 -20.52 4.28
CA GLY A 75 1.72 -20.56 3.94
C GLY A 75 0.84 -19.92 5.01
N TRP A 76 1.05 -20.26 6.28
CA TRP A 76 0.32 -19.64 7.39
C TRP A 76 0.63 -18.16 7.55
N ASN A 77 1.89 -17.78 7.42
CA ASN A 77 2.29 -16.37 7.45
C ASN A 77 1.59 -15.56 6.35
N TYR A 78 1.56 -16.09 5.14
CA TYR A 78 0.85 -15.47 4.02
C TYR A 78 -0.64 -15.28 4.30
N PHE A 79 -1.31 -16.29 4.85
CA PHE A 79 -2.71 -16.20 5.24
C PHE A 79 -2.94 -15.12 6.31
N ILE A 80 -2.13 -15.09 7.37
CA ILE A 80 -2.24 -14.12 8.47
C ILE A 80 -2.02 -12.70 7.95
N VAL A 81 -1.01 -12.49 7.12
CA VAL A 81 -0.71 -11.18 6.52
C VAL A 81 -1.91 -10.66 5.73
N TRP A 82 -2.50 -11.48 4.84
CA TRP A 82 -3.66 -11.04 4.05
C TRP A 82 -4.91 -10.81 4.89
N ALA A 83 -5.13 -11.60 5.94
CA ALA A 83 -6.20 -11.35 6.89
C ALA A 83 -6.02 -10.02 7.64
N ALA A 84 -4.80 -9.70 8.06
CA ALA A 84 -4.47 -8.44 8.71
C ALA A 84 -4.61 -7.24 7.75
N VAL A 85 -4.16 -7.38 6.50
CA VAL A 85 -4.33 -6.36 5.46
C VAL A 85 -5.82 -6.08 5.23
N LEU A 86 -6.64 -7.11 5.09
CA LEU A 86 -8.09 -6.95 4.93
C LEU A 86 -8.72 -6.20 6.12
N ALA A 87 -8.35 -6.55 7.35
CA ALA A 87 -8.83 -5.86 8.54
C ALA A 87 -8.42 -4.39 8.55
N ASN A 88 -7.19 -4.08 8.13
CA ASN A 88 -6.72 -2.70 8.01
C ASN A 88 -7.47 -1.91 6.92
N GLU A 89 -7.76 -2.52 5.78
CA GLU A 89 -8.54 -1.88 4.71
C GLU A 89 -9.95 -1.50 5.18
N TYR A 90 -10.62 -2.36 5.95
CA TYR A 90 -11.90 -2.01 6.58
C TYR A 90 -11.79 -0.81 7.51
N ASN A 91 -10.75 -0.73 8.33
CA ASN A 91 -10.52 0.41 9.21
C ASN A 91 -10.33 1.72 8.42
N VAL A 92 -9.56 1.68 7.34
CA VAL A 92 -9.32 2.88 6.51
C VAL A 92 -10.61 3.34 5.81
N ILE A 93 -11.36 2.42 5.20
CA ILE A 93 -12.64 2.75 4.55
C ILE A 93 -13.61 3.38 5.55
N THR A 94 -13.76 2.77 6.72
CA THR A 94 -14.68 3.29 7.75
C THR A 94 -14.24 4.66 8.28
N SER A 95 -12.95 4.88 8.46
CA SER A 95 -12.40 6.17 8.89
C SER A 95 -12.66 7.30 7.88
N VAL A 96 -12.53 7.02 6.59
CA VAL A 96 -12.84 7.97 5.51
C VAL A 96 -14.32 8.32 5.49
N LEU A 97 -15.21 7.34 5.70
CA LEU A 97 -16.65 7.57 5.68
C LEU A 97 -17.14 8.31 6.92
N VAL A 98 -16.59 8.06 8.08
CA VAL A 98 -16.89 8.82 9.32
C VAL A 98 -16.51 10.29 9.14
N PHE A 99 -15.42 10.60 8.42
CA PHE A 99 -15.07 11.98 8.08
C PHE A 99 -16.18 12.71 7.27
N TRP A 100 -16.90 11.98 6.40
CA TRP A 100 -17.97 12.55 5.59
C TRP A 100 -19.32 12.60 6.32
N SER A 101 -19.58 11.67 7.24
CA SER A 101 -20.86 11.59 7.96
C SER A 101 -20.72 10.91 9.31
N ASP A 102 -20.96 11.67 10.38
CA ASP A 102 -20.97 11.18 11.76
C ASP A 102 -22.28 10.46 12.16
N LYS A 103 -23.26 10.36 11.24
CA LYS A 103 -24.58 9.81 11.54
C LYS A 103 -24.56 8.31 11.82
N VAL A 104 -23.62 7.58 11.24
CA VAL A 104 -23.49 6.14 11.41
C VAL A 104 -22.23 5.86 12.22
N PRO A 105 -22.30 5.11 13.30
CA PRO A 105 -21.12 4.74 14.08
C PRO A 105 -20.17 3.86 13.24
N GLN A 106 -18.88 3.92 13.52
CA GLN A 106 -17.83 3.23 12.77
C GLN A 106 -18.10 1.72 12.57
N TRP A 107 -18.61 1.05 13.61
CA TRP A 107 -18.98 -0.38 13.54
C TRP A 107 -20.13 -0.65 12.55
N GLY A 108 -21.03 0.33 12.36
CA GLY A 108 -22.12 0.21 11.39
C GLY A 108 -21.62 0.19 9.95
N TYR A 109 -20.69 1.10 9.61
CA TYR A 109 -20.01 1.08 8.31
C TYR A 109 -19.25 -0.22 8.10
N PHE A 110 -18.55 -0.70 9.14
CA PHE A 110 -17.84 -1.97 9.07
C PHE A 110 -18.76 -3.13 8.68
N LEU A 111 -19.93 -3.25 9.32
CA LEU A 111 -20.89 -4.31 9.01
C LEU A 111 -21.44 -4.20 7.59
N ILE A 112 -21.76 -2.98 7.13
CA ILE A 112 -22.25 -2.75 5.77
C ILE A 112 -21.24 -3.25 4.74
N PHE A 113 -19.96 -2.86 4.87
CA PHE A 113 -18.93 -3.30 3.94
C PHE A 113 -18.62 -4.79 4.08
N TRP A 114 -18.66 -5.34 5.28
CA TRP A 114 -18.45 -6.76 5.50
C TRP A 114 -19.49 -7.60 4.74
N PHE A 115 -20.77 -7.27 4.86
CA PHE A 115 -21.82 -7.94 4.12
C PHE A 115 -21.72 -7.71 2.61
N PHE A 116 -21.36 -6.49 2.19
CA PHE A 116 -21.16 -6.17 0.79
C PHE A 116 -20.05 -7.00 0.15
N PHE A 117 -18.88 -7.05 0.77
CA PHE A 117 -17.74 -7.82 0.25
C PHE A 117 -17.96 -9.32 0.35
N LEU A 118 -18.65 -9.80 1.39
CA LEU A 118 -19.02 -11.20 1.49
C LEU A 118 -19.96 -11.60 0.36
N GLY A 119 -20.95 -10.80 0.06
CA GLY A 119 -21.84 -11.00 -1.09
C GLY A 119 -21.09 -10.93 -2.41
N PHE A 120 -20.13 -10.01 -2.55
CA PHE A 120 -19.31 -9.87 -3.73
C PHE A 120 -18.41 -11.10 -3.97
N GLN A 121 -17.87 -11.72 -2.91
CA GLN A 121 -17.08 -12.94 -3.00
C GLN A 121 -17.90 -14.18 -3.41
N MET A 122 -19.22 -14.14 -3.27
CA MET A 122 -20.10 -15.21 -3.75
C MET A 122 -20.31 -15.18 -5.29
N LEU A 123 -19.90 -14.08 -5.93
CA LEU A 123 -19.92 -13.97 -7.40
C LEU A 123 -18.81 -14.81 -8.03
N GLY A 124 -19.02 -15.21 -9.28
CA GLY A 124 -18.03 -15.98 -10.02
C GLY A 124 -16.73 -15.22 -10.29
N VAL A 125 -15.66 -15.95 -10.53
CA VAL A 125 -14.30 -15.42 -10.78
C VAL A 125 -14.27 -14.40 -11.93
N GLU A 126 -15.12 -14.56 -12.93
CA GLU A 126 -15.22 -13.64 -14.08
C GLU A 126 -15.69 -12.25 -13.63
N SER A 127 -16.74 -12.18 -12.81
CA SER A 127 -17.25 -10.91 -12.27
C SER A 127 -16.25 -10.23 -11.34
N PHE A 128 -15.50 -11.02 -10.59
CA PHE A 128 -14.43 -10.52 -9.75
C PHE A 128 -13.30 -9.88 -10.57
N GLY A 129 -12.86 -10.56 -11.64
CA GLY A 129 -11.81 -10.04 -12.53
C GLY A 129 -12.22 -8.74 -13.25
N GLU A 130 -13.47 -8.66 -13.71
CA GLU A 130 -14.01 -7.45 -14.34
C GLU A 130 -14.06 -6.27 -13.37
N ALA A 131 -14.58 -6.49 -12.16
CA ALA A 131 -14.62 -5.45 -11.14
C ALA A 131 -13.21 -4.98 -10.74
N GLU A 132 -12.27 -5.90 -10.58
CA GLU A 132 -10.88 -5.57 -10.26
C GLU A 132 -10.22 -4.73 -11.37
N PHE A 133 -10.51 -5.01 -12.64
CA PHE A 133 -10.02 -4.21 -13.75
C PHE A 133 -10.51 -2.75 -13.67
N TRP A 134 -11.81 -2.54 -13.47
CA TRP A 134 -12.40 -1.20 -13.38
C TRP A 134 -11.89 -0.44 -12.16
N LEU A 135 -11.77 -1.11 -11.01
CA LEU A 135 -11.22 -0.50 -9.79
C LEU A 135 -9.74 -0.14 -9.96
N ALA A 136 -8.94 -0.97 -10.64
CA ALA A 136 -7.56 -0.64 -10.97
C ALA A 136 -7.45 0.59 -11.87
N LEU A 137 -8.31 0.69 -12.89
CA LEU A 137 -8.36 1.83 -13.79
C LEU A 137 -8.66 3.13 -13.03
N VAL A 138 -9.67 3.10 -12.15
CA VAL A 138 -10.01 4.26 -11.29
C VAL A 138 -8.85 4.66 -10.39
N LYS A 139 -8.14 3.70 -9.78
CA LYS A 139 -6.94 3.97 -8.96
C LYS A 139 -5.84 4.66 -9.77
N ILE A 140 -5.55 4.16 -10.98
CA ILE A 140 -4.51 4.73 -11.85
C ILE A 140 -4.87 6.16 -12.27
N LEU A 141 -6.11 6.39 -12.69
CA LEU A 141 -6.60 7.71 -13.06
C LEU A 141 -6.59 8.67 -11.86
N GLY A 142 -6.97 8.20 -10.68
CA GLY A 142 -6.90 8.96 -9.44
C GLY A 142 -5.48 9.37 -9.08
N LEU A 143 -4.51 8.46 -9.20
CA LEU A 143 -3.10 8.76 -8.99
C LEU A 143 -2.57 9.77 -10.02
N ALA A 144 -2.89 9.61 -11.30
CA ALA A 144 -2.49 10.55 -12.33
C ALA A 144 -3.04 11.96 -12.06
N ALA A 145 -4.32 12.06 -11.70
CA ALA A 145 -4.95 13.32 -11.30
C ALA A 145 -4.27 13.94 -10.07
N TYR A 146 -3.94 13.12 -9.07
CA TYR A 146 -3.22 13.57 -7.88
C TYR A 146 -1.82 14.10 -8.22
N PHE A 147 -1.07 13.44 -9.11
CA PHE A 147 0.24 13.92 -9.56
C PHE A 147 0.12 15.25 -10.29
N ILE A 148 -0.82 15.39 -11.21
CA ILE A 148 -1.06 16.66 -11.93
C ILE A 148 -1.42 17.76 -10.94
N PHE A 149 -2.35 17.49 -10.02
CA PHE A 149 -2.74 18.44 -8.99
C PHE A 149 -1.55 18.86 -8.12
N SER A 150 -0.71 17.91 -7.71
CA SER A 150 0.48 18.17 -6.89
C SER A 150 1.48 19.08 -7.60
N ILE A 151 1.73 18.87 -8.90
CA ILE A 151 2.60 19.72 -9.71
C ILE A 151 2.03 21.15 -9.78
N VAL A 152 0.73 21.30 -10.06
CA VAL A 152 0.05 22.60 -10.12
C VAL A 152 0.09 23.30 -8.75
N TYR A 153 -0.11 22.56 -7.66
CA TYR A 153 -0.06 23.11 -6.30
C TYR A 153 1.33 23.59 -5.92
N VAL A 154 2.37 22.77 -6.19
CA VAL A 154 3.78 23.11 -5.90
C VAL A 154 4.27 24.31 -6.71
N SER A 155 3.80 24.47 -7.95
CA SER A 155 4.13 25.59 -8.82
C SER A 155 3.39 26.89 -8.47
N GLY A 156 2.46 26.86 -7.49
CA GLY A 156 1.70 28.06 -7.05
C GLY A 156 0.43 28.34 -7.86
N GLY A 157 -0.03 27.37 -8.67
CA GLY A 157 -1.22 27.57 -9.50
C GLY A 157 -2.55 27.65 -8.72
N VAL A 158 -2.58 27.20 -7.46
CA VAL A 158 -3.79 27.21 -6.63
C VAL A 158 -3.82 28.39 -5.66
N ASN A 159 -2.72 28.64 -4.96
CA ASN A 159 -2.65 29.64 -3.87
C ASN A 159 -1.84 30.90 -4.23
N HIS A 160 -1.40 31.07 -5.48
CA HIS A 160 -0.51 32.13 -5.95
C HIS A 160 0.87 32.18 -5.28
N ASP A 161 1.14 31.32 -4.27
CA ASP A 161 2.43 31.14 -3.61
C ASP A 161 3.04 29.82 -4.03
N ALA A 162 4.19 29.86 -4.71
CA ALA A 162 4.92 28.65 -5.06
C ALA A 162 5.53 28.01 -3.81
N VAL A 163 5.10 26.82 -3.47
CA VAL A 163 5.63 26.06 -2.33
C VAL A 163 7.06 25.57 -2.63
N GLY A 164 7.33 25.12 -3.86
CA GLY A 164 8.64 24.64 -4.31
C GLY A 164 9.30 23.70 -3.32
N PHE A 165 10.55 24.00 -2.96
CA PHE A 165 11.34 23.27 -1.96
C PHE A 165 11.30 23.89 -0.56
N ARG A 166 10.30 24.70 -0.23
CA ARG A 166 10.21 25.39 1.06
C ARG A 166 10.32 24.44 2.24
N TYR A 167 9.60 23.33 2.21
CA TYR A 167 9.60 22.32 3.28
C TYR A 167 10.88 21.47 3.37
N TRP A 168 11.79 21.59 2.41
CA TRP A 168 13.13 21.00 2.50
C TRP A 168 14.08 21.86 3.34
N HIS A 169 13.78 23.15 3.49
CA HIS A 169 14.57 24.10 4.26
C HIS A 169 13.99 24.29 5.66
N ASP A 170 12.66 24.36 5.79
CA ASP A 170 11.96 24.57 7.07
C ASP A 170 10.70 23.68 7.13
N PRO A 171 10.61 22.71 8.04
CA PRO A 171 11.48 22.34 9.18
C PRO A 171 12.75 21.55 8.82
N GLY A 172 13.07 21.39 7.53
CA GLY A 172 14.24 20.67 7.03
C GLY A 172 13.90 19.30 6.43
N ALA A 173 14.80 18.78 5.59
CA ALA A 173 14.62 17.56 4.82
C ALA A 173 14.26 16.32 5.68
N PHE A 174 14.72 16.29 6.94
CA PHE A 174 14.47 15.20 7.90
C PHE A 174 13.43 15.57 8.98
N GLY A 175 12.64 16.64 8.80
CA GLY A 175 11.58 17.02 9.71
C GLY A 175 12.01 17.32 11.15
N GLY A 176 13.30 17.61 11.40
CA GLY A 176 13.84 17.86 12.75
C GLY A 176 14.06 16.60 13.61
N HIS A 177 13.68 15.41 13.15
CA HIS A 177 13.77 14.16 13.92
C HIS A 177 15.04 13.33 13.65
N GLY A 178 15.89 13.74 12.72
CA GLY A 178 17.14 13.08 12.38
C GLY A 178 17.01 11.60 12.07
N PHE A 179 17.94 10.77 12.54
CA PHE A 179 17.94 9.32 12.29
C PHE A 179 16.70 8.59 12.83
N ARG A 180 16.12 9.07 13.92
CA ARG A 180 14.91 8.48 14.51
C ARG A 180 13.70 8.60 13.56
N GLY A 181 13.58 9.73 12.86
CA GLY A 181 12.58 9.94 11.83
C GLY A 181 12.77 8.99 10.65
N VAL A 182 14.01 8.81 10.18
CA VAL A 182 14.34 7.86 9.10
C VAL A 182 13.96 6.44 9.47
N ALA A 183 14.30 5.99 10.69
CA ALA A 183 13.97 4.65 11.16
C ALA A 183 12.46 4.41 11.25
N SER A 184 11.71 5.39 11.76
CA SER A 184 10.24 5.32 11.83
C SER A 184 9.61 5.21 10.45
N VAL A 185 10.06 6.03 9.51
CA VAL A 185 9.57 6.01 8.11
C VAL A 185 9.98 4.71 7.41
N PHE A 186 11.19 4.19 7.66
CA PHE A 186 11.62 2.92 7.09
C PHE A 186 10.71 1.77 7.50
N ILE A 187 10.32 1.68 8.78
CA ILE A 187 9.37 0.68 9.26
C ILE A 187 8.03 0.84 8.52
N PHE A 188 7.55 2.07 8.38
CA PHE A 188 6.34 2.35 7.61
C PHE A 188 6.46 1.86 6.16
N CYS A 189 7.53 2.22 5.45
CA CYS A 189 7.74 1.80 4.06
C CYS A 189 7.88 0.27 3.90
N ALA A 190 8.37 -0.42 4.93
CA ALA A 190 8.51 -1.88 4.91
C ALA A 190 7.19 -2.63 5.16
N THR A 191 6.18 -1.95 5.70
CA THR A 191 4.85 -2.53 5.98
C THR A 191 3.83 -2.30 4.88
N PHE A 192 4.14 -1.44 3.93
CA PHE A 192 3.31 -1.08 2.78
C PHE A 192 4.05 -1.26 1.46
#